data_4c794de38a851163981b5230c6a485df
#
_entry.id   4c794de38a851163981b5230c6a485df
#
_cell.length_a   1.000
_cell.length_b   1.000
_cell.length_c   1.000
_cell.angle_alpha   90.00
_cell.angle_beta   90.00
_cell.angle_gamma   90.00
#
_symmetry.space_group_name_H-M   'P 1'
#
loop_
_entity.id
_entity.type
_entity.pdbx_description
1 polymer ?
#
loop_
_entity_poly.entity_id
_entity_poly.type
_entity_poly.pdbx_seq_one_letter_code
_entity_poly.pdbx_strand_id
1 'polypeptide(L)'
;MGDNNEMLVDGGNAPQAHPDGGDPPAVLIVEDSENSASLLEIAFLQIPGLSVLLASSALEALRILRRPGPAVRAIVTDLNMPRMDGFEMIRVIREDRALSSTPIIVVSADTDPATPERIAQLGVSAFFPKPYSPAQVTRKLEQILDATNQ
;
A
#
# COMPACT_ATOMS: atom_id res chain seq x y z
N MET A 1 -12.49 27.80 -23.22
CA MET A 1 -13.23 27.34 -23.11
C MET A 1 -13.24 25.97 -23.03
N GLY A 2 -13.11 25.29 -23.72
CA GLY A 2 -13.32 23.99 -23.60
C GLY A 2 -12.72 23.33 -22.52
N ASP A 3 -11.78 23.83 -22.06
CA ASP A 3 -11.18 23.12 -21.10
C ASP A 3 -11.94 22.87 -19.97
N ASN A 4 -12.86 23.51 -19.71
CA ASN A 4 -13.60 23.23 -18.64
C ASN A 4 -14.08 21.93 -18.69
N ASN A 5 -14.24 21.37 -19.77
CA ASN A 5 -14.76 20.21 -19.84
C ASN A 5 -14.02 19.19 -19.27
N GLU A 6 -12.81 19.23 -19.31
CA GLU A 6 -12.13 18.21 -18.85
C GLU A 6 -12.29 17.89 -17.54
N MET A 7 -12.41 18.79 -16.74
CA MET A 7 -12.58 18.46 -15.45
C MET A 7 -13.75 17.79 -15.20
N LEU A 8 -14.66 17.94 -15.97
CA LEU A 8 -15.85 17.33 -15.69
C LEU A 8 -15.76 15.93 -15.93
N VAL A 9 -14.86 15.52 -16.71
CA VAL A 9 -14.84 14.26 -17.10
C VAL A 9 -14.76 13.27 -16.07
N ASP A 10 -13.90 13.37 -15.18
CA ASP A 10 -13.80 12.35 -14.27
C ASP A 10 -14.33 12.66 -13.04
N GLY A 11 -14.75 13.73 -12.95
CA GLY A 11 -15.47 14.08 -11.86
C GLY A 11 -15.26 13.37 -10.65
N GLY A 12 -16.14 12.86 -10.18
CA GLY A 12 -16.27 12.48 -8.88
C GLY A 12 -15.36 11.46 -8.37
N ASN A 13 -14.66 10.76 -9.19
CA ASN A 13 -13.85 9.73 -8.66
C ASN A 13 -12.42 10.10 -8.47
N ALA A 14 -12.00 11.22 -8.92
CA ALA A 14 -10.62 11.59 -8.77
C ALA A 14 -10.33 12.09 -7.39
N PRO A 15 -9.22 11.72 -6.78
CA PRO A 15 -8.87 12.28 -5.49
C PRO A 15 -8.62 13.77 -5.62
N GLN A 16 -8.94 14.48 -4.58
CA GLN A 16 -8.72 15.91 -4.57
C GLN A 16 -7.31 16.22 -4.13
N ALA A 17 -6.73 17.26 -4.68
CA ALA A 17 -5.43 17.71 -4.21
C ALA A 17 -5.54 18.22 -2.78
N HIS A 18 -4.47 18.06 -2.03
CA HIS A 18 -4.47 18.56 -0.68
C HIS A 18 -4.41 20.08 -0.68
N PRO A 19 -5.00 20.72 0.31
CA PRO A 19 -4.99 22.16 0.37
C PRO A 19 -3.61 22.76 0.41
N ASP A 20 -2.61 22.02 0.87
CA ASP A 20 -1.28 22.53 0.91
C ASP A 20 -0.56 22.32 -0.41
N GLY A 21 -1.23 21.84 -1.43
CA GLY A 21 -0.62 21.69 -2.74
C GLY A 21 0.07 20.39 -3.00
N GLY A 22 0.08 19.48 -2.07
CA GLY A 22 0.70 18.19 -2.29
C GLY A 22 -0.21 17.22 -2.98
N ASP A 23 0.36 16.13 -3.48
CA ASP A 23 -0.42 15.05 -4.05
C ASP A 23 -1.19 14.33 -2.95
N PRO A 24 -2.32 13.73 -3.28
CA PRO A 24 -3.02 12.92 -2.27
C PRO A 24 -2.16 11.75 -1.83
N PRO A 25 -2.33 11.30 -0.59
CA PRO A 25 -1.57 10.14 -0.13
C PRO A 25 -1.97 8.89 -0.87
N ALA A 26 -1.06 7.97 -1.00
CA ALA A 26 -1.32 6.72 -1.69
C ALA A 26 -0.96 5.53 -0.81
N VAL A 27 -1.69 4.43 -0.99
CA VAL A 27 -1.31 3.14 -0.44
C VAL A 27 -0.92 2.25 -1.61
N LEU A 28 0.14 1.47 -1.45
CA LEU A 28 0.56 0.54 -2.49
C LEU A 28 0.22 -0.87 -2.03
N ILE A 29 -0.58 -1.58 -2.83
CA ILE A 29 -0.90 -2.98 -2.58
C ILE A 29 0.01 -3.82 -3.47
N VAL A 30 0.74 -4.76 -2.87
CA VAL A 30 1.64 -5.66 -3.60
C VAL A 30 1.10 -7.07 -3.46
N GLU A 31 0.53 -7.59 -4.54
CA GLU A 31 -0.17 -8.87 -4.50
C GLU A 31 -0.23 -9.43 -5.91
N ASP A 32 0.25 -10.66 -6.12
CA ASP A 32 0.25 -11.25 -7.44
C ASP A 32 -1.09 -11.90 -7.81
N SER A 33 -1.99 -12.11 -6.86
CA SER A 33 -3.32 -12.61 -7.14
C SER A 33 -4.26 -11.46 -7.39
N GLU A 34 -4.85 -11.39 -8.57
CA GLU A 34 -5.76 -10.31 -8.92
C GLU A 34 -6.96 -10.26 -7.99
N ASN A 35 -7.48 -11.42 -7.61
CA ASN A 35 -8.64 -11.46 -6.72
C ASN A 35 -8.31 -10.90 -5.34
N SER A 36 -7.16 -11.27 -4.80
CA SER A 36 -6.74 -10.77 -3.50
C SER A 36 -6.47 -9.28 -3.55
N ALA A 37 -5.83 -8.81 -4.63
CA ALA A 37 -5.57 -7.39 -4.79
C ALA A 37 -6.87 -6.60 -4.88
N SER A 38 -7.85 -7.12 -5.62
CA SER A 38 -9.13 -6.43 -5.78
C SER A 38 -9.89 -6.29 -4.48
N LEU A 39 -9.84 -7.32 -3.63
CA LEU A 39 -10.53 -7.23 -2.34
C LEU A 39 -9.98 -6.10 -1.50
N LEU A 40 -8.67 -5.96 -1.45
CA LEU A 40 -8.05 -4.88 -0.70
C LEU A 40 -8.31 -3.53 -1.37
N GLU A 41 -8.23 -3.49 -2.70
CA GLU A 41 -8.48 -2.24 -3.41
C GLU A 41 -9.87 -1.71 -3.13
N ILE A 42 -10.86 -2.58 -3.23
CA ILE A 42 -12.24 -2.18 -2.96
C ILE A 42 -12.39 -1.66 -1.53
N ALA A 43 -11.79 -2.36 -0.57
CA ALA A 43 -11.89 -1.94 0.82
C ALA A 43 -11.24 -0.57 1.04
N PHE A 44 -10.09 -0.34 0.44
CA PHE A 44 -9.36 0.91 0.66
C PHE A 44 -9.96 2.09 -0.07
N LEU A 45 -10.74 1.85 -1.13
CA LEU A 45 -11.45 2.93 -1.81
C LEU A 45 -12.52 3.57 -0.92
N GLN A 46 -12.85 2.93 0.20
CA GLN A 46 -13.74 3.56 1.17
C GLN A 46 -13.08 4.68 1.94
N ILE A 47 -11.75 4.79 1.93
CA ILE A 47 -11.04 5.82 2.67
C ILE A 47 -11.00 7.09 1.82
N PRO A 48 -11.63 8.18 2.27
CA PRO A 48 -11.68 9.39 1.46
C PRO A 48 -10.29 9.98 1.20
N GLY A 49 -10.07 10.42 -0.01
CA GLY A 49 -8.84 11.12 -0.36
C GLY A 49 -7.62 10.23 -0.54
N LEU A 50 -7.78 8.92 -0.47
CA LEU A 50 -6.65 8.01 -0.60
C LEU A 50 -6.57 7.47 -2.02
N SER A 51 -5.38 7.52 -2.62
CA SER A 51 -5.12 6.87 -3.88
C SER A 51 -4.65 5.45 -3.63
N VAL A 52 -5.07 4.52 -4.46
CA VAL A 52 -4.68 3.12 -4.32
C VAL A 52 -3.85 2.73 -5.55
N LEU A 53 -2.62 2.29 -5.31
CA LEU A 53 -1.75 1.82 -6.37
C LEU A 53 -1.58 0.31 -6.24
N LEU A 54 -1.46 -0.36 -7.35
CA LEU A 54 -1.35 -1.82 -7.37
C LEU A 54 -0.04 -2.23 -8.02
N ALA A 55 0.62 -3.21 -7.43
CA ALA A 55 1.78 -3.86 -8.02
C ALA A 55 1.57 -5.35 -7.96
N SER A 56 1.81 -6.04 -9.04
CA SER A 56 1.61 -7.49 -9.08
C SER A 56 2.88 -8.25 -8.75
N SER A 57 3.98 -7.57 -8.47
CA SER A 57 5.23 -8.20 -8.09
C SER A 57 6.06 -7.26 -7.23
N ALA A 58 7.03 -7.81 -6.54
CA ALA A 58 7.95 -7.01 -5.74
C ALA A 58 8.75 -6.05 -6.61
N LEU A 59 9.18 -6.49 -7.80
CA LEU A 59 9.95 -5.62 -8.67
C LEU A 59 9.12 -4.45 -9.17
N GLU A 60 7.86 -4.70 -9.49
CA GLU A 60 6.98 -3.62 -9.90
C GLU A 60 6.77 -2.65 -8.74
N ALA A 61 6.59 -3.16 -7.53
CA ALA A 61 6.41 -2.33 -6.36
C ALA A 61 7.62 -1.41 -6.15
N LEU A 62 8.83 -1.96 -6.27
CA LEU A 62 10.03 -1.15 -6.09
C LEU A 62 10.15 -0.08 -7.18
N ARG A 63 9.73 -0.37 -8.41
CA ARG A 63 9.71 0.64 -9.45
C ARG A 63 8.74 1.76 -9.12
N ILE A 64 7.56 1.42 -8.64
CA ILE A 64 6.56 2.43 -8.26
C ILE A 64 7.09 3.30 -7.13
N LEU A 65 7.72 2.69 -6.13
CA LEU A 65 8.21 3.42 -4.96
C LEU A 65 9.35 4.37 -5.32
N ARG A 66 10.10 4.08 -6.37
CA ARG A 66 11.26 4.86 -6.73
C ARG A 66 11.00 5.94 -7.77
N ARG A 67 9.83 5.93 -8.41
CA ARG A 67 9.55 6.94 -9.41
C ARG A 67 8.87 8.16 -8.78
N PRO A 68 8.95 9.31 -9.41
CA PRO A 68 8.22 10.47 -8.92
C PRO A 68 6.72 10.24 -9.05
N GLY A 69 5.97 10.81 -8.18
CA GLY A 69 4.52 10.67 -8.20
C GLY A 69 3.94 10.81 -6.83
N PRO A 70 2.75 10.28 -6.61
CA PRO A 70 2.10 10.41 -5.31
C PRO A 70 2.94 9.79 -4.22
N ALA A 71 2.94 10.39 -3.06
CA ALA A 71 3.67 9.86 -1.93
C ALA A 71 3.01 8.61 -1.41
N VAL A 72 3.74 7.51 -1.40
CA VAL A 72 3.22 6.26 -0.84
C VAL A 72 3.40 6.33 0.66
N ARG A 73 2.28 6.37 1.38
CA ARG A 73 2.28 6.52 2.82
C ARG A 73 2.19 5.20 3.55
N ALA A 74 1.88 4.14 2.86
CA ALA A 74 1.83 2.80 3.46
C ALA A 74 1.87 1.76 2.36
N ILE A 75 2.36 0.57 2.69
CA ILE A 75 2.42 -0.57 1.78
C ILE A 75 1.69 -1.72 2.42
N VAL A 76 0.85 -2.43 1.65
CA VAL A 76 0.21 -3.66 2.09
C VAL A 76 0.68 -4.75 1.15
N THR A 77 1.38 -5.75 1.65
CA THR A 77 2.02 -6.74 0.80
C THR A 77 1.79 -8.16 1.26
N ASP A 78 1.70 -9.07 0.30
CA ASP A 78 1.82 -10.49 0.58
C ASP A 78 3.31 -10.84 0.72
N LEU A 79 3.59 -11.99 1.29
CA LEU A 79 4.95 -12.51 1.39
C LEU A 79 5.27 -13.48 0.29
N ASN A 80 4.28 -14.24 -0.17
CA ASN A 80 4.52 -15.33 -1.11
C ASN A 80 4.30 -14.86 -2.54
N MET A 81 5.37 -14.46 -3.18
CA MET A 81 5.32 -13.98 -4.56
C MET A 81 6.47 -14.60 -5.33
N PRO A 82 6.31 -14.83 -6.63
CA PRO A 82 7.39 -15.43 -7.41
C PRO A 82 8.56 -14.46 -7.57
N ARG A 83 9.73 -15.02 -7.78
CA ARG A 83 10.99 -14.30 -7.97
C ARG A 83 11.44 -13.63 -6.70
N MET A 84 11.11 -12.38 -6.48
CA MET A 84 11.46 -11.73 -5.22
C MET A 84 10.26 -11.82 -4.28
N ASP A 85 10.42 -12.46 -3.14
CA ASP A 85 9.31 -12.59 -2.20
C ASP A 85 9.18 -11.34 -1.33
N GLY A 86 8.14 -11.31 -0.51
CA GLY A 86 7.85 -10.15 0.31
C GLY A 86 8.92 -9.86 1.36
N PHE A 87 9.58 -10.89 1.91
CA PHE A 87 10.63 -10.67 2.87
C PHE A 87 11.79 -9.91 2.23
N GLU A 88 12.20 -10.32 1.03
CA GLU A 88 13.27 -9.65 0.33
C GLU A 88 12.89 -8.23 -0.03
N MET A 89 11.66 -8.03 -0.51
CA MET A 89 11.19 -6.70 -0.86
C MET A 89 11.23 -5.77 0.36
N ILE A 90 10.74 -6.24 1.51
CA ILE A 90 10.71 -5.43 2.72
C ILE A 90 12.15 -5.09 3.14
N ARG A 91 13.06 -6.06 3.02
CA ARG A 91 14.45 -5.81 3.37
C ARG A 91 15.04 -4.71 2.48
N VAL A 92 14.77 -4.77 1.18
CA VAL A 92 15.25 -3.74 0.25
C VAL A 92 14.67 -2.37 0.63
N ILE A 93 13.39 -2.32 0.98
CA ILE A 93 12.74 -1.08 1.40
C ILE A 93 13.40 -0.53 2.66
N ARG A 94 13.68 -1.38 3.64
CA ARG A 94 14.28 -0.94 4.89
C ARG A 94 15.72 -0.46 4.72
N GLU A 95 16.40 -0.94 3.69
CA GLU A 95 17.76 -0.50 3.42
C GLU A 95 17.83 0.73 2.54
N ASP A 96 16.74 1.14 1.94
CA ASP A 96 16.69 2.32 1.09
C ASP A 96 16.37 3.52 1.97
N ARG A 97 17.30 4.48 2.03
CA ARG A 97 17.16 5.60 2.95
C ARG A 97 15.88 6.37 2.75
N ALA A 98 15.44 6.54 1.53
CA ALA A 98 14.22 7.31 1.24
C ALA A 98 12.95 6.54 1.62
N LEU A 99 13.01 5.21 1.73
CA LEU A 99 11.84 4.39 1.96
C LEU A 99 11.86 3.70 3.31
N SER A 100 12.93 3.85 4.08
CA SER A 100 13.18 2.98 5.23
C SER A 100 12.16 3.09 6.35
N SER A 101 11.43 4.19 6.44
CA SER A 101 10.43 4.33 7.50
C SER A 101 9.00 4.16 6.99
N THR A 102 8.81 3.74 5.74
CA THR A 102 7.47 3.55 5.22
C THR A 102 6.73 2.45 5.99
N PRO A 103 5.54 2.70 6.50
CA PRO A 103 4.79 1.67 7.21
C PRO A 103 4.39 0.53 6.29
N ILE A 104 4.50 -0.70 6.77
CA ILE A 104 4.19 -1.88 5.98
C ILE A 104 3.23 -2.77 6.76
N ILE A 105 2.15 -3.18 6.12
CA ILE A 105 1.22 -4.19 6.63
C ILE A 105 1.46 -5.43 5.78
N VAL A 106 1.58 -6.59 6.42
CA VAL A 106 1.76 -7.86 5.72
C VAL A 106 0.46 -8.66 5.82
N VAL A 107 0.01 -9.19 4.69
CA VAL A 107 -1.10 -10.13 4.64
C VAL A 107 -0.55 -11.39 4.00
N SER A 108 -0.73 -12.55 4.61
CA SER A 108 -0.10 -13.75 4.07
C SER A 108 -0.77 -15.03 4.54
N ALA A 109 -0.74 -16.03 3.67
CA ALA A 109 -1.18 -17.38 4.01
C ALA A 109 -0.03 -18.21 4.59
N ASP A 110 1.14 -17.63 4.79
CA ASP A 110 2.30 -18.34 5.29
C ASP A 110 2.02 -18.85 6.71
N THR A 111 2.25 -20.13 6.93
CA THR A 111 1.97 -20.75 8.22
C THR A 111 3.25 -21.12 8.98
N ASP A 112 4.42 -20.74 8.48
CA ASP A 112 5.66 -21.01 9.18
C ASP A 112 5.64 -20.29 10.53
N PRO A 113 5.84 -21.01 11.65
CA PRO A 113 5.80 -20.36 12.96
C PRO A 113 6.84 -19.27 13.14
N ALA A 114 7.90 -19.27 12.38
CA ALA A 114 8.93 -18.26 12.49
C ALA A 114 8.59 -16.97 11.76
N THR A 115 7.57 -16.98 10.89
CA THR A 115 7.25 -15.82 10.08
C THR A 115 6.91 -14.58 10.90
N PRO A 116 6.05 -14.65 11.93
CA PRO A 116 5.73 -13.42 12.66
C PRO A 116 6.96 -12.74 13.26
N GLU A 117 7.92 -13.52 13.75
CA GLU A 117 9.10 -12.92 14.33
C GLU A 117 10.01 -12.36 13.24
N ARG A 118 10.13 -13.03 12.11
CA ARG A 118 10.95 -12.54 11.01
C ARG A 118 10.44 -11.19 10.50
N ILE A 119 9.14 -11.06 10.32
CA ILE A 119 8.62 -9.80 9.81
C ILE A 119 8.65 -8.72 10.88
N ALA A 120 8.51 -9.08 12.15
CA ALA A 120 8.63 -8.10 13.23
C ALA A 120 10.03 -7.49 13.25
N GLN A 121 11.06 -8.28 12.98
CA GLN A 121 12.41 -7.78 12.91
C GLN A 121 12.61 -6.79 11.77
N LEU A 122 11.76 -6.83 10.76
CA LEU A 122 11.81 -5.89 9.65
C LEU A 122 10.94 -4.65 9.90
N GLY A 123 10.41 -4.52 11.09
CA GLY A 123 9.68 -3.32 11.49
C GLY A 123 8.35 -3.14 10.83
N VAL A 124 7.64 -4.24 10.52
CA VAL A 124 6.31 -4.11 9.92
C VAL A 124 5.30 -3.66 10.97
N SER A 125 4.29 -2.95 10.53
CA SER A 125 3.28 -2.37 11.40
C SER A 125 2.23 -3.37 11.84
N ALA A 126 1.93 -4.36 11.02
CA ALA A 126 0.92 -5.36 11.36
C ALA A 126 1.03 -6.56 10.43
N PHE A 127 0.55 -7.71 10.91
CA PHE A 127 0.49 -8.93 10.11
C PHE A 127 -0.91 -9.51 10.25
N PHE A 128 -1.54 -9.77 9.11
CA PHE A 128 -2.86 -10.38 9.09
C PHE A 128 -2.76 -11.71 8.33
N PRO A 129 -2.97 -12.84 9.01
CA PRO A 129 -2.97 -14.12 8.30
C PRO A 129 -4.19 -14.26 7.40
N LYS A 130 -4.04 -14.93 6.28
CA LYS A 130 -5.17 -15.21 5.38
C LYS A 130 -5.90 -16.46 5.89
N PRO A 131 -7.20 -16.47 5.82
CA PRO A 131 -8.09 -15.41 5.39
C PRO A 131 -8.21 -14.32 6.44
N TYR A 132 -8.28 -13.07 6.00
CA TYR A 132 -8.37 -11.94 6.92
C TYR A 132 -9.65 -11.16 6.66
N SER A 133 -9.97 -10.27 7.56
CA SER A 133 -11.09 -9.34 7.36
C SER A 133 -10.58 -8.09 6.66
N PRO A 134 -11.04 -7.77 5.46
CA PRO A 134 -10.62 -6.54 4.80
C PRO A 134 -10.91 -5.30 5.64
N ALA A 135 -12.00 -5.34 6.43
CA ALA A 135 -12.34 -4.22 7.31
C ALA A 135 -11.29 -4.02 8.39
N GLN A 136 -10.71 -5.11 8.91
CA GLN A 136 -9.68 -4.98 9.93
C GLN A 136 -8.40 -4.43 9.34
N VAL A 137 -8.03 -4.83 8.13
CA VAL A 137 -6.86 -4.30 7.45
C VAL A 137 -7.08 -2.81 7.17
N THR A 138 -8.28 -2.43 6.71
CA THR A 138 -8.61 -1.04 6.45
C THR A 138 -8.50 -0.20 7.72
N ARG A 139 -8.98 -0.72 8.85
CA ARG A 139 -8.89 0.01 10.10
C ARG A 139 -7.45 0.25 10.52
N LYS A 140 -6.60 -0.76 10.33
CA LYS A 140 -5.20 -0.60 10.67
C LYS A 140 -4.55 0.42 9.73
N LEU A 141 -4.88 0.38 8.45
CA LEU A 141 -4.35 1.34 7.49
C LEU A 141 -4.77 2.75 7.89
N GLU A 142 -6.03 2.94 8.27
CA GLU A 142 -6.48 4.27 8.72
C GLU A 142 -5.71 4.75 9.93
N GLN A 143 -5.44 3.88 10.89
CA GLN A 143 -4.66 4.24 12.06
C GLN A 143 -3.26 4.69 11.67
N ILE A 144 -2.64 3.99 10.72
CA ILE A 144 -1.31 4.33 10.26
C ILE A 144 -1.32 5.68 9.55
N LEU A 145 -2.31 5.91 8.69
CA LEU A 145 -2.40 7.16 7.95
C LEU A 145 -2.66 8.34 8.87
N ASP A 146 -3.47 8.15 9.89
CA ASP A 146 -3.74 9.21 10.85
C ASP A 146 -2.50 9.56 11.65
N ALA A 147 -1.73 8.56 12.04
CA ALA A 147 -0.52 8.81 12.80
C ALA A 147 0.52 9.56 11.97
N THR A 148 0.62 9.26 10.67
CA THR A 148 1.60 9.92 9.84
C THR A 148 1.18 11.32 9.43
N ASN A 149 -0.07 11.69 9.63
CA ASN A 149 -0.52 13.02 9.33
C ASN A 149 -0.32 13.99 10.46
N GLN A 150 0.22 13.55 11.58
CA GLN A 150 0.51 14.42 12.69
C GLN A 150 1.99 14.75 12.79
#